data_b205b5515218ed93b5d20bc4e5434312
#
_entry.id   b205b5515218ed93b5d20bc4e5434312
#
_cell.length_a   1.000
_cell.length_b   1.000
_cell.length_c   1.000
_cell.angle_alpha   90.00
_cell.angle_beta   90.00
_cell.angle_gamma   90.00
#
_symmetry.space_group_name_H-M   'P 1'
#
loop_
_entity.id
_entity.type
_entity.pdbx_description
1 polymer ?
#
loop_
_entity_poly.entity_id
_entity_poly.type
_entity_poly.pdbx_seq_one_letter_code
_entity_poly.pdbx_strand_id
1 'polypeptide(L)'
;GSDGRLGGKSTGLFLARHILLRAADPDGLLAGIKTPKTWYLTADCLTDFLRYNDLEDVNEQKYKELEQIRIEYPNLIQLFKHARFPAEIAKGLSLALDEFGNRPIIVRSSSLLEDRAGAAFSGKYKSLFLANQGGKQARLDALLDAIAEIYASVFGPDPILYRAEHGLLDFHEQMGIMIQEVVGARVGPYLMPCFAGVAFSSNEFRWSPRLKRDRSEEHTSELQSHSGI
;
A
#
# COMPACT_ATOMS: atom_id res chain seq x y z
N GLY A 1 9.46 -6.68 -17.70
CA GLY A 1 8.63 -6.68 -16.51
C GLY A 1 9.23 -7.63 -15.49
N SER A 2 9.10 -7.30 -14.21
CA SER A 2 9.52 -8.21 -13.13
C SER A 2 8.55 -9.40 -13.06
N ASP A 3 9.07 -10.59 -12.80
CA ASP A 3 8.28 -11.83 -12.67
C ASP A 3 7.88 -12.10 -11.19
N GLY A 4 8.07 -11.13 -10.31
CA GLY A 4 7.84 -11.23 -8.89
C GLY A 4 6.37 -11.24 -8.48
N ARG A 5 6.09 -11.64 -7.23
CA ARG A 5 4.74 -11.69 -6.67
C ARG A 5 4.21 -10.30 -6.34
N LEU A 6 2.95 -10.08 -6.64
CA LEU A 6 2.17 -8.96 -6.12
C LEU A 6 1.70 -9.33 -4.71
N GLY A 7 1.75 -8.40 -3.77
CA GLY A 7 1.15 -8.61 -2.46
C GLY A 7 -0.38 -8.64 -2.50
N GLY A 8 -1.03 -8.92 -1.38
CA GLY A 8 -2.46 -9.16 -1.32
C GLY A 8 -3.32 -7.99 -1.77
N LYS A 9 -3.06 -6.76 -1.29
CA LYS A 9 -3.79 -5.55 -1.74
C LYS A 9 -3.73 -5.37 -3.25
N SER A 10 -2.55 -5.58 -3.85
CA SER A 10 -2.33 -5.47 -5.29
C SER A 10 -3.10 -6.56 -6.05
N THR A 11 -3.06 -7.80 -5.57
CA THR A 11 -3.76 -8.93 -6.17
C THR A 11 -5.27 -8.73 -6.10
N GLY A 12 -5.81 -8.28 -4.95
CA GLY A 12 -7.23 -8.00 -4.77
C GLY A 12 -7.74 -6.93 -5.73
N LEU A 13 -7.02 -5.82 -5.88
CA LEU A 13 -7.41 -4.74 -6.81
C LEU A 13 -7.34 -5.20 -8.27
N PHE A 14 -6.30 -5.96 -8.63
CA PHE A 14 -6.15 -6.51 -9.97
C PHE A 14 -7.32 -7.44 -10.32
N LEU A 15 -7.70 -8.33 -9.40
CA LEU A 15 -8.83 -9.23 -9.54
C LEU A 15 -10.15 -8.46 -9.66
N ALA A 16 -10.40 -7.49 -8.79
CA ALA A 16 -11.59 -6.65 -8.84
C ALA A 16 -11.74 -5.94 -10.19
N ARG A 17 -10.66 -5.35 -10.72
CA ARG A 17 -10.66 -4.75 -12.04
C ARG A 17 -11.02 -5.76 -13.13
N HIS A 18 -10.45 -6.96 -13.06
CA HIS A 18 -10.67 -8.00 -14.05
C HIS A 18 -12.13 -8.51 -14.04
N ILE A 19 -12.70 -8.66 -12.83
CA ILE A 19 -14.10 -9.01 -12.65
C ILE A 19 -15.01 -7.93 -13.23
N LEU A 20 -14.78 -6.65 -12.90
CA LEU A 20 -15.59 -5.54 -13.41
C LEU A 20 -15.58 -5.46 -14.95
N LEU A 21 -14.41 -5.71 -15.58
CA LEU A 21 -14.30 -5.68 -17.04
C LEU A 21 -15.02 -6.85 -17.74
N ARG A 22 -15.27 -7.95 -17.04
CA ARG A 22 -15.93 -9.17 -17.58
C ARG A 22 -17.36 -9.36 -17.13
N ALA A 23 -17.80 -8.62 -16.11
CA ALA A 23 -19.14 -8.73 -15.60
C ALA A 23 -20.16 -8.30 -16.68
N ALA A 24 -21.21 -9.10 -16.86
CA ALA A 24 -22.35 -8.67 -17.65
C ALA A 24 -23.07 -7.55 -16.89
N ASP A 25 -23.30 -6.43 -17.55
CA ASP A 25 -23.93 -5.25 -16.96
C ASP A 25 -25.10 -4.78 -17.85
N PRO A 26 -26.18 -5.60 -17.98
CA PRO A 26 -27.30 -5.30 -18.86
C PRO A 26 -28.03 -4.01 -18.44
N ASP A 27 -28.00 -3.67 -17.18
CA ASP A 27 -28.67 -2.50 -16.62
C ASP A 27 -27.75 -1.26 -16.48
N GLY A 28 -26.48 -1.38 -16.85
CA GLY A 28 -25.49 -0.29 -16.78
C GLY A 28 -25.11 0.13 -15.36
N LEU A 29 -25.41 -0.68 -14.35
CA LEU A 29 -25.14 -0.37 -12.93
C LEU A 29 -23.64 -0.32 -12.60
N LEU A 30 -22.83 -1.10 -13.33
CA LEU A 30 -21.39 -1.17 -13.12
C LEU A 30 -20.63 -0.10 -13.93
N ALA A 31 -21.27 0.55 -14.89
CA ALA A 31 -20.63 1.51 -15.79
C ALA A 31 -19.98 2.71 -15.06
N GLY A 32 -20.51 3.06 -13.87
CA GLY A 32 -19.98 4.12 -13.00
C GLY A 32 -18.79 3.69 -12.13
N ILE A 33 -18.53 2.39 -11.99
CA ILE A 33 -17.49 1.86 -11.11
C ILE A 33 -16.16 1.90 -11.85
N LYS A 34 -15.19 2.63 -11.28
CA LYS A 34 -13.84 2.77 -11.84
C LYS A 34 -12.80 2.35 -10.83
N THR A 35 -11.78 1.65 -11.30
CA THR A 35 -10.58 1.42 -10.51
C THR A 35 -9.60 2.57 -10.73
N PRO A 36 -8.99 3.14 -9.67
CA PRO A 36 -7.99 4.17 -9.83
C PRO A 36 -6.78 3.63 -10.60
N LYS A 37 -6.12 4.52 -11.35
CA LYS A 37 -4.88 4.16 -12.04
C LYS A 37 -3.85 3.69 -11.02
N THR A 38 -3.25 2.53 -11.27
CA THR A 38 -2.36 1.86 -10.32
C THR A 38 -1.16 1.25 -11.03
N TRP A 39 0.03 1.47 -10.47
CA TRP A 39 1.26 0.80 -10.81
C TRP A 39 1.72 -0.07 -9.66
N TYR A 40 2.45 -1.12 -9.97
CA TYR A 40 2.89 -2.11 -9.00
C TYR A 40 4.40 -2.33 -9.11
N LEU A 41 5.08 -2.39 -7.97
CA LEU A 41 6.39 -3.01 -7.82
C LEU A 41 6.20 -4.37 -7.16
N THR A 42 6.77 -5.38 -7.76
CA THR A 42 6.73 -6.75 -7.25
C THR A 42 7.69 -6.94 -6.08
N ALA A 43 7.51 -7.99 -5.32
CA ALA A 43 8.24 -8.19 -4.07
C ALA A 43 9.76 -8.42 -4.27
N ASP A 44 10.17 -8.91 -5.43
CA ASP A 44 11.58 -9.05 -5.82
C ASP A 44 12.32 -7.70 -5.87
N CYS A 45 11.61 -6.59 -6.13
CA CYS A 45 12.23 -5.27 -6.14
C CYS A 45 12.82 -4.87 -4.77
N LEU A 46 12.27 -5.33 -3.65
CA LEU A 46 12.89 -5.13 -2.33
C LEU A 46 14.22 -5.91 -2.24
N THR A 47 14.22 -7.17 -2.67
CA THR A 47 15.44 -7.99 -2.65
C THR A 47 16.54 -7.39 -3.53
N ASP A 48 16.16 -6.92 -4.72
CA ASP A 48 17.09 -6.25 -5.63
C ASP A 48 17.61 -4.93 -5.06
N PHE A 49 16.76 -4.16 -4.37
CA PHE A 49 17.16 -2.93 -3.69
C PHE A 49 18.16 -3.21 -2.56
N LEU A 50 17.91 -4.22 -1.73
CA LEU A 50 18.83 -4.59 -0.65
C LEU A 50 20.18 -5.03 -1.20
N ARG A 51 20.18 -5.93 -2.20
CA ARG A 51 21.39 -6.45 -2.83
C ARG A 51 22.20 -5.36 -3.54
N TYR A 52 21.53 -4.44 -4.23
CA TYR A 52 22.18 -3.33 -4.95
C TYR A 52 22.94 -2.37 -4.04
N ASN A 53 22.58 -2.33 -2.76
CA ASN A 53 23.16 -1.45 -1.75
C ASN A 53 23.97 -2.18 -0.67
N ASP A 54 24.20 -3.49 -0.82
CA ASP A 54 24.86 -4.32 0.19
C ASP A 54 24.19 -4.23 1.57
N LEU A 55 22.83 -4.23 1.58
CA LEU A 55 22.00 -4.07 2.79
C LEU A 55 21.32 -5.37 3.25
N GLU A 56 21.70 -6.52 2.73
CA GLU A 56 21.07 -7.80 3.06
C GLU A 56 21.11 -8.14 4.55
N ASP A 57 22.13 -7.68 5.26
CA ASP A 57 22.31 -7.88 6.70
C ASP A 57 21.15 -7.30 7.53
N VAL A 58 20.35 -6.39 6.96
CA VAL A 58 19.15 -5.86 7.62
C VAL A 58 18.13 -6.95 7.94
N ASN A 59 18.17 -8.07 7.23
CA ASN A 59 17.30 -9.22 7.50
C ASN A 59 17.54 -9.84 8.88
N GLU A 60 18.72 -9.64 9.48
CA GLU A 60 19.04 -10.09 10.82
C GLU A 60 18.44 -9.19 11.91
N GLN A 61 17.91 -8.02 11.54
CA GLN A 61 17.24 -7.10 12.48
C GLN A 61 16.15 -7.80 13.31
N LYS A 62 15.45 -8.73 12.71
CA LYS A 62 14.35 -9.49 13.33
C LYS A 62 14.76 -10.34 14.54
N TYR A 63 16.06 -10.63 14.71
CA TYR A 63 16.57 -11.43 15.84
C TYR A 63 17.14 -10.57 16.98
N LYS A 64 17.14 -9.25 16.83
CA LYS A 64 17.57 -8.32 17.89
C LYS A 64 16.47 -8.14 18.94
N GLU A 65 16.86 -7.68 20.11
CA GLU A 65 15.93 -7.25 21.15
C GLU A 65 15.05 -6.09 20.66
N LEU A 66 13.76 -6.14 21.01
CA LEU A 66 12.77 -5.17 20.49
C LEU A 66 13.14 -3.71 20.80
N GLU A 67 13.72 -3.45 21.98
CA GLU A 67 14.16 -2.11 22.38
C GLU A 67 15.32 -1.61 21.52
N GLN A 68 16.25 -2.47 21.18
CA GLN A 68 17.33 -2.15 20.25
C GLN A 68 16.78 -1.83 18.86
N ILE A 69 15.81 -2.61 18.36
CA ILE A 69 15.15 -2.36 17.08
C ILE A 69 14.50 -0.97 17.08
N ARG A 70 13.80 -0.59 18.16
CA ARG A 70 13.17 0.73 18.29
C ARG A 70 14.17 1.88 18.22
N ILE A 71 15.32 1.72 18.87
CA ILE A 71 16.39 2.73 18.88
C ILE A 71 17.03 2.87 17.50
N GLU A 72 17.28 1.76 16.82
CA GLU A 72 17.97 1.73 15.53
C GLU A 72 17.07 2.09 14.34
N TYR A 73 15.77 1.87 14.45
CA TYR A 73 14.83 2.01 13.34
C TYR A 73 14.80 3.39 12.66
N PRO A 74 14.87 4.54 13.38
CA PRO A 74 14.97 5.85 12.73
C PRO A 74 16.21 5.97 11.84
N ASN A 75 17.35 5.42 12.26
CA ASN A 75 18.59 5.42 11.47
C ASN A 75 18.45 4.49 10.25
N LEU A 76 17.76 3.37 10.41
CA LEU A 76 17.48 2.46 9.29
C LEU A 76 16.63 3.14 8.22
N ILE A 77 15.60 3.90 8.59
CA ILE A 77 14.82 4.69 7.63
C ILE A 77 15.72 5.64 6.85
N GLN A 78 16.62 6.36 7.51
CA GLN A 78 17.55 7.27 6.84
C GLN A 78 18.52 6.52 5.92
N LEU A 79 19.03 5.38 6.35
CA LEU A 79 19.89 4.53 5.53
C LEU A 79 19.19 4.13 4.23
N PHE A 80 17.93 3.69 4.30
CA PHE A 80 17.16 3.31 3.12
C PHE A 80 16.87 4.51 2.20
N LYS A 81 16.55 5.68 2.76
CA LYS A 81 16.33 6.90 1.97
C LYS A 81 17.57 7.40 1.25
N HIS A 82 18.76 7.16 1.79
CA HIS A 82 20.03 7.49 1.13
C HIS A 82 20.53 6.39 0.18
N ALA A 83 19.92 5.21 0.22
CA ALA A 83 20.26 4.11 -0.67
C ALA A 83 19.78 4.37 -2.10
N ARG A 84 20.42 3.76 -3.08
CA ARG A 84 20.12 3.95 -4.50
C ARG A 84 19.19 2.86 -5.00
N PHE A 85 18.24 3.23 -5.82
CA PHE A 85 17.44 2.25 -6.55
C PHE A 85 18.18 1.76 -7.80
N PRO A 86 18.07 0.46 -8.15
CA PRO A 86 18.52 -0.03 -9.45
C PRO A 86 17.95 0.81 -10.59
N ALA A 87 18.78 1.08 -11.60
CA ALA A 87 18.42 2.00 -12.70
C ALA A 87 17.11 1.61 -13.42
N GLU A 88 16.87 0.31 -13.57
CA GLU A 88 15.65 -0.21 -14.21
C GLU A 88 14.39 0.13 -13.40
N ILE A 89 14.46 0.02 -12.06
CA ILE A 89 13.35 0.37 -11.16
C ILE A 89 13.10 1.88 -11.23
N ALA A 90 14.14 2.70 -11.10
CA ALA A 90 14.01 4.17 -11.17
C ALA A 90 13.44 4.63 -12.51
N LYS A 91 13.86 4.02 -13.62
CA LYS A 91 13.32 4.28 -14.97
C LYS A 91 11.84 3.92 -15.06
N GLY A 92 11.46 2.74 -14.57
CA GLY A 92 10.06 2.31 -14.53
C GLY A 92 9.18 3.27 -13.72
N LEU A 93 9.65 3.72 -12.56
CA LEU A 93 8.94 4.70 -11.72
C LEU A 93 8.83 6.07 -12.38
N SER A 94 9.86 6.50 -13.10
CA SER A 94 9.82 7.73 -13.91
C SER A 94 8.75 7.68 -15.00
N LEU A 95 8.57 6.53 -15.66
CA LEU A 95 7.48 6.32 -16.64
C LEU A 95 6.11 6.31 -15.96
N ALA A 96 5.99 5.68 -14.79
CA ALA A 96 4.75 5.71 -14.01
C ALA A 96 4.33 7.15 -13.66
N LEU A 97 5.27 8.00 -13.27
CA LEU A 97 5.00 9.42 -13.00
C LEU A 97 4.53 10.20 -14.24
N ASP A 98 5.00 9.87 -15.42
CA ASP A 98 4.50 10.47 -16.66
C ASP A 98 3.02 10.12 -16.88
N GLU A 99 2.62 8.88 -16.58
CA GLU A 99 1.22 8.44 -16.70
C GLU A 99 0.31 9.04 -15.64
N PHE A 100 0.79 9.23 -14.40
CA PHE A 100 0.02 9.91 -13.36
C PHE A 100 -0.12 11.42 -13.61
N GLY A 101 0.77 12.00 -14.39
CA GLY A 101 0.85 13.46 -14.57
C GLY A 101 1.08 14.15 -13.22
N ASN A 102 0.29 15.20 -12.93
CA ASN A 102 0.37 15.96 -11.67
C ASN A 102 -0.72 15.57 -10.68
N ARG A 103 -1.31 14.38 -10.79
CA ARG A 103 -2.30 13.91 -9.83
C ARG A 103 -1.62 13.47 -8.54
N PRO A 104 -2.15 13.81 -7.37
CA PRO A 104 -1.68 13.24 -6.13
C PRO A 104 -1.72 11.72 -6.18
N ILE A 105 -0.74 11.09 -5.57
CA ILE A 105 -0.61 9.63 -5.52
C ILE A 105 -0.47 9.15 -4.08
N ILE A 106 -0.87 7.91 -3.84
CA ILE A 106 -0.60 7.20 -2.60
C ILE A 106 0.32 6.01 -2.90
N VAL A 107 1.37 5.87 -2.11
CA VAL A 107 2.30 4.74 -2.14
C VAL A 107 1.96 3.84 -0.97
N ARG A 108 1.64 2.58 -1.23
CA ARG A 108 1.12 1.65 -0.22
C ARG A 108 1.92 0.36 -0.23
N SER A 109 2.15 -0.16 0.96
CA SER A 109 2.60 -1.53 1.13
C SER A 109 1.58 -2.53 0.57
N SER A 110 2.08 -3.62 0.02
CA SER A 110 1.28 -4.77 -0.43
C SER A 110 2.02 -6.05 -0.06
N SER A 111 1.85 -6.47 1.18
CA SER A 111 2.45 -7.67 1.75
C SER A 111 1.47 -8.85 1.69
N LEU A 112 2.01 -10.05 1.63
CA LEU A 112 1.20 -11.27 1.74
C LEU A 112 0.70 -11.52 3.17
N LEU A 113 1.37 -10.95 4.19
CA LEU A 113 0.94 -11.09 5.59
C LEU A 113 -0.27 -10.22 5.92
N GLU A 114 -0.45 -9.09 5.24
CA GLU A 114 -1.55 -8.15 5.51
C GLU A 114 -2.93 -8.77 5.23
N ASP A 115 -3.01 -9.78 4.37
CA ASP A 115 -4.26 -10.37 3.91
C ASP A 115 -4.48 -11.81 4.39
N ARG A 116 -3.69 -12.29 5.34
CA ARG A 116 -3.95 -13.60 5.95
C ARG A 116 -5.22 -13.52 6.79
N ALA A 117 -6.19 -14.38 6.49
CA ALA A 117 -7.41 -14.51 7.26
C ALA A 117 -7.10 -14.80 8.75
N GLY A 118 -7.65 -13.99 9.64
CA GLY A 118 -7.46 -14.13 11.10
C GLY A 118 -6.25 -13.39 11.68
N ALA A 119 -5.46 -12.68 10.85
CA ALA A 119 -4.33 -11.87 11.31
C ALA A 119 -4.65 -10.38 11.23
N ALA A 120 -4.71 -9.69 12.36
CA ALA A 120 -4.89 -8.24 12.45
C ALA A 120 -3.57 -7.51 12.10
N PHE A 121 -3.06 -7.72 10.88
CA PHE A 121 -1.83 -7.09 10.40
C PHE A 121 -2.07 -5.72 9.75
N SER A 122 -3.33 -5.32 9.61
CA SER A 122 -3.71 -4.07 8.97
C SER A 122 -3.09 -2.86 9.69
N GLY A 123 -2.51 -1.94 8.93
CA GLY A 123 -1.92 -0.71 9.44
C GLY A 123 -0.50 -0.83 10.03
N LYS A 124 0.12 -2.02 10.01
CA LYS A 124 1.49 -2.19 10.51
C LYS A 124 2.57 -1.73 9.55
N TYR A 125 2.26 -1.70 8.27
CA TYR A 125 3.12 -1.10 7.25
C TYR A 125 2.62 0.27 6.84
N LYS A 126 3.53 1.09 6.32
CA LYS A 126 3.24 2.48 5.96
C LYS A 126 2.46 2.61 4.65
N SER A 127 1.66 3.68 4.59
CA SER A 127 1.11 4.23 3.37
C SER A 127 1.38 5.73 3.36
N LEU A 128 1.92 6.24 2.25
CA LEU A 128 2.39 7.62 2.15
C LEU A 128 1.69 8.34 1.01
N PHE A 129 1.10 9.49 1.30
CA PHE A 129 0.53 10.37 0.30
C PHE A 129 1.59 11.33 -0.23
N LEU A 130 1.66 11.46 -1.55
CA LEU A 130 2.53 12.40 -2.24
C LEU A 130 1.67 13.38 -3.03
N ALA A 131 1.95 14.68 -2.88
CA ALA A 131 1.28 15.71 -3.65
C ALA A 131 1.58 15.59 -5.17
N ASN A 132 2.71 14.98 -5.52
CA ASN A 132 3.16 14.74 -6.90
C ASN A 132 3.18 16.03 -7.74
N GLN A 133 3.71 17.10 -7.15
CA GLN A 133 3.81 18.44 -7.75
C GLN A 133 5.27 18.84 -7.97
N GLY A 134 5.49 19.80 -8.86
CA GLY A 134 6.83 20.30 -9.16
C GLY A 134 7.49 19.62 -10.36
N GLY A 135 8.80 19.81 -10.50
CA GLY A 135 9.58 19.21 -11.58
C GLY A 135 9.65 17.68 -11.50
N LYS A 136 9.85 17.03 -12.65
CA LYS A 136 9.85 15.57 -12.75
C LYS A 136 10.86 14.91 -11.80
N GLN A 137 12.07 15.48 -11.69
CA GLN A 137 13.11 14.94 -10.82
C GLN A 137 12.68 15.00 -9.35
N ALA A 138 12.18 16.14 -8.87
CA ALA A 138 11.71 16.28 -7.49
C ALA A 138 10.54 15.32 -7.16
N ARG A 139 9.65 15.08 -8.13
CA ARG A 139 8.56 14.09 -7.97
C ARG A 139 9.10 12.67 -7.91
N LEU A 140 10.10 12.35 -8.73
CA LEU A 140 10.76 11.05 -8.71
C LEU A 140 11.49 10.82 -7.39
N ASP A 141 12.26 11.80 -6.92
CA ASP A 141 12.97 11.72 -5.65
C ASP A 141 12.00 11.49 -4.49
N ALA A 142 10.89 12.23 -4.43
CA ALA A 142 9.86 12.03 -3.42
C ALA A 142 9.20 10.64 -3.50
N LEU A 143 9.02 10.09 -4.69
CA LEU A 143 8.48 8.75 -4.88
C LEU A 143 9.48 7.67 -4.42
N LEU A 144 10.75 7.81 -4.77
CA LEU A 144 11.82 6.90 -4.33
C LEU A 144 11.97 6.92 -2.79
N ASP A 145 11.95 8.10 -2.18
CA ASP A 145 11.97 8.28 -0.73
C ASP A 145 10.80 7.57 -0.04
N ALA A 146 9.59 7.72 -0.59
CA ALA A 146 8.40 7.07 -0.05
C ALA A 146 8.50 5.53 -0.14
N ILE A 147 8.98 5.00 -1.25
CA ILE A 147 9.19 3.55 -1.43
C ILE A 147 10.26 3.04 -0.45
N ALA A 148 11.37 3.75 -0.33
CA ALA A 148 12.44 3.41 0.61
C ALA A 148 11.93 3.37 2.06
N GLU A 149 11.08 4.31 2.45
CA GLU A 149 10.48 4.35 3.79
C GLU A 149 9.51 3.18 4.03
N ILE A 150 8.74 2.78 3.01
CA ILE A 150 7.89 1.58 3.09
C ILE A 150 8.75 0.31 3.18
N TYR A 151 9.82 0.21 2.41
CA TYR A 151 10.75 -0.90 2.50
C TYR A 151 11.39 -1.00 3.89
N ALA A 152 11.85 0.12 4.46
CA ALA A 152 12.36 0.16 5.82
C ALA A 152 11.32 -0.30 6.85
N SER A 153 10.02 -0.05 6.60
CA SER A 153 8.97 -0.45 7.53
C SER A 153 8.83 -1.97 7.72
N VAL A 154 9.33 -2.78 6.79
CA VAL A 154 9.39 -4.24 6.93
C VAL A 154 10.23 -4.66 8.13
N PHE A 155 11.26 -3.88 8.44
CA PHE A 155 12.24 -4.09 9.49
C PHE A 155 11.96 -3.25 10.74
N GLY A 156 10.79 -2.66 10.80
CA GLY A 156 10.35 -1.86 11.95
C GLY A 156 9.93 -2.71 13.15
N PRO A 157 9.83 -2.10 14.34
CA PRO A 157 9.53 -2.81 15.57
C PRO A 157 8.15 -3.50 15.56
N ASP A 158 7.12 -2.84 15.05
CA ASP A 158 5.75 -3.37 15.07
C ASP A 158 5.56 -4.61 14.17
N PRO A 159 6.02 -4.64 12.90
CA PRO A 159 5.99 -5.82 12.08
C PRO A 159 6.84 -6.97 12.62
N ILE A 160 8.01 -6.68 13.20
CA ILE A 160 8.88 -7.71 13.79
C ILE A 160 8.20 -8.32 15.02
N LEU A 161 7.69 -7.50 15.94
CA LEU A 161 6.96 -7.97 17.12
C LEU A 161 5.78 -8.86 16.72
N TYR A 162 4.97 -8.41 15.77
CA TYR A 162 3.86 -9.22 15.28
C TYR A 162 4.30 -10.59 14.75
N ARG A 163 5.37 -10.62 13.94
CA ARG A 163 5.90 -11.88 13.41
C ARG A 163 6.42 -12.79 14.53
N ALA A 164 7.06 -12.20 15.53
CA ALA A 164 7.53 -12.94 16.72
C ALA A 164 6.37 -13.60 17.49
N GLU A 165 5.32 -12.82 17.78
CA GLU A 165 4.13 -13.30 18.51
C GLU A 165 3.36 -14.39 17.76
N HIS A 166 3.46 -14.43 16.43
CA HIS A 166 2.74 -15.40 15.59
C HIS A 166 3.63 -16.54 15.04
N GLY A 167 4.88 -16.66 15.51
CA GLY A 167 5.80 -17.70 15.03
C GLY A 167 6.20 -17.54 13.55
N LEU A 168 6.24 -16.31 13.05
CA LEU A 168 6.50 -15.98 11.65
C LEU A 168 7.85 -15.26 11.45
N LEU A 169 8.76 -15.28 12.43
CA LEU A 169 10.07 -14.60 12.32
C LEU A 169 10.89 -15.11 11.14
N ASP A 170 10.85 -16.43 10.89
CA ASP A 170 11.58 -17.04 9.80
C ASP A 170 10.84 -16.99 8.46
N PHE A 171 9.62 -16.46 8.46
CA PHE A 171 8.90 -16.23 7.22
C PHE A 171 9.57 -15.08 6.46
N HIS A 172 9.97 -15.36 5.22
CA HIS A 172 10.53 -14.34 4.35
C HIS A 172 9.42 -13.39 3.88
N GLU A 173 9.40 -12.19 4.46
CA GLU A 173 8.40 -11.18 4.10
C GLU A 173 8.60 -10.71 2.66
N GLN A 174 7.56 -10.83 1.89
CA GLN A 174 7.53 -10.37 0.50
C GLN A 174 6.73 -9.07 0.42
N MET A 175 7.45 -7.96 0.24
CA MET A 175 6.87 -6.63 0.18
C MET A 175 6.77 -6.13 -1.25
N GLY A 176 5.57 -6.15 -1.80
CA GLY A 176 5.24 -5.40 -3.00
C GLY A 176 4.83 -3.97 -2.67
N ILE A 177 4.90 -3.09 -3.65
CA ILE A 177 4.44 -1.69 -3.53
C ILE A 177 3.33 -1.45 -4.54
N MET A 178 2.29 -0.78 -4.08
CA MET A 178 1.20 -0.28 -4.92
C MET A 178 1.25 1.25 -4.95
N ILE A 179 1.40 1.82 -6.14
CA ILE A 179 1.38 3.27 -6.39
C ILE A 179 0.08 3.58 -7.10
N GLN A 180 -0.76 4.40 -6.50
CA GLN A 180 -2.13 4.59 -6.94
C GLN A 180 -2.49 6.07 -6.99
N GLU A 181 -3.22 6.51 -8.03
CA GLU A 181 -3.76 7.86 -8.03
C GLU A 181 -4.77 8.05 -6.90
N VAL A 182 -4.73 9.21 -6.27
CA VAL A 182 -5.74 9.61 -5.28
C VAL A 182 -6.99 10.07 -6.01
N VAL A 183 -8.12 9.44 -5.67
CA VAL A 183 -9.42 9.77 -6.26
C VAL A 183 -10.08 10.87 -5.43
N GLY A 184 -10.60 11.89 -6.10
CA GLY A 184 -11.29 12.99 -5.44
C GLY A 184 -11.55 14.15 -6.39
N ALA A 185 -12.20 15.18 -5.86
CA ALA A 185 -12.40 16.48 -6.51
C ALA A 185 -11.57 17.54 -5.80
N ARG A 186 -11.14 18.55 -6.54
CA ARG A 186 -10.39 19.67 -5.96
C ARG A 186 -11.36 20.60 -5.20
N VAL A 187 -11.06 20.82 -3.92
CA VAL A 187 -11.77 21.73 -3.04
C VAL A 187 -10.74 22.72 -2.48
N GLY A 188 -10.64 23.90 -3.11
CA GLY A 188 -9.56 24.84 -2.82
C GLY A 188 -8.17 24.23 -3.11
N PRO A 189 -7.24 24.26 -2.15
CA PRO A 189 -5.92 23.66 -2.31
C PRO A 189 -5.90 22.14 -2.11
N TYR A 190 -6.99 21.53 -1.67
CA TYR A 190 -7.08 20.10 -1.31
C TYR A 190 -7.71 19.28 -2.42
N LEU A 191 -7.30 18.00 -2.49
CA LEU A 191 -7.99 16.96 -3.24
C LEU A 191 -8.74 16.07 -2.23
N MET A 192 -10.07 16.04 -2.30
CA MET A 192 -10.90 15.34 -1.31
C MET A 192 -11.94 14.47 -2.02
N PRO A 193 -12.23 13.26 -1.51
CA PRO A 193 -13.37 12.49 -1.98
C PRO A 193 -14.67 13.15 -1.49
N CYS A 194 -15.76 13.00 -2.25
CA CYS A 194 -17.08 13.43 -1.81
C CYS A 194 -17.56 12.60 -0.61
N PHE A 195 -17.23 11.31 -0.63
CA PHE A 195 -17.44 10.37 0.48
C PHE A 195 -16.41 9.23 0.37
N ALA A 196 -16.17 8.54 1.47
CA ALA A 196 -15.32 7.36 1.51
C ALA A 196 -15.93 6.29 2.42
N GLY A 197 -15.68 5.04 2.13
CA GLY A 197 -16.21 3.93 2.91
C GLY A 197 -15.71 2.59 2.45
N VAL A 198 -16.21 1.53 3.06
CA VAL A 198 -15.89 0.15 2.73
C VAL A 198 -17.18 -0.59 2.40
N ALA A 199 -17.22 -1.23 1.25
CA ALA A 199 -18.33 -2.09 0.85
C ALA A 199 -18.06 -3.54 1.28
N PHE A 200 -19.03 -4.17 1.91
CA PHE A 200 -19.00 -5.56 2.31
C PHE A 200 -20.14 -6.33 1.63
N SER A 201 -19.87 -7.56 1.20
CA SER A 201 -20.92 -8.47 0.71
C SER A 201 -21.82 -8.97 1.85
N SER A 202 -21.31 -8.99 3.08
CA SER A 202 -22.02 -9.41 4.30
C SER A 202 -21.57 -8.54 5.47
N ASN A 203 -22.51 -8.09 6.29
CA ASN A 203 -22.20 -7.28 7.48
C ASN A 203 -22.15 -8.16 8.72
N GLU A 204 -20.95 -8.60 9.11
CA GLU A 204 -20.73 -9.40 10.31
C GLU A 204 -20.76 -8.55 11.60
N PHE A 205 -20.47 -7.24 11.51
CA PHE A 205 -20.38 -6.33 12.64
C PHE A 205 -21.53 -5.32 12.62
N ARG A 206 -22.70 -5.76 13.08
CA ARG A 206 -23.86 -4.87 13.22
C ARG A 206 -23.74 -4.04 14.49
N TRP A 207 -23.51 -2.75 14.33
CA TRP A 207 -23.52 -1.81 15.45
C TRP A 207 -24.94 -1.32 15.83
N SER A 208 -25.94 -1.66 15.00
CA SER A 208 -27.36 -1.39 15.27
C SER A 208 -28.23 -2.58 14.90
N PRO A 209 -29.25 -2.93 15.72
CA PRO A 209 -30.21 -4.00 15.39
C PRO A 209 -31.01 -3.75 14.10
N ARG A 210 -31.08 -2.49 13.64
CA ARG A 210 -31.78 -2.11 12.40
C ARG A 210 -31.02 -2.52 11.14
N LEU A 211 -29.72 -2.82 11.26
CA LEU A 211 -28.89 -3.20 10.14
C LEU A 211 -29.10 -4.67 9.81
N LYS A 212 -29.46 -4.97 8.57
CA LYS A 212 -29.64 -6.35 8.10
C LYS A 212 -28.29 -6.95 7.72
N ARG A 213 -28.14 -8.27 7.95
CA ARG A 213 -26.90 -9.00 7.65
C ARG A 213 -26.62 -9.12 6.16
N ASP A 214 -27.67 -9.17 5.35
CA ASP A 214 -27.58 -9.58 3.93
C ASP A 214 -27.73 -8.43 2.93
N ARG A 215 -27.70 -7.15 3.37
CA ARG A 215 -27.81 -6.00 2.46
C ARG A 215 -26.74 -4.97 2.75
N SER A 216 -25.84 -4.83 1.81
CA SER A 216 -24.83 -3.75 1.76
C SER A 216 -25.42 -2.41 1.30
N GLU A 217 -26.61 -2.39 0.71
CA GLU A 217 -27.19 -1.21 0.06
C GLU A 217 -27.68 -0.14 1.05
N GLU A 218 -28.02 -0.52 2.27
CA GLU A 218 -28.53 0.42 3.29
C GLU A 218 -27.42 1.18 4.06
N HIS A 219 -26.14 0.89 3.80
CA HIS A 219 -25.01 1.43 4.56
C HIS A 219 -24.29 2.61 3.92
N THR A 220 -24.62 2.95 2.68
CA THR A 220 -23.96 4.05 1.98
C THR A 220 -24.33 5.43 2.50
N SER A 221 -25.42 5.57 3.27
CA SER A 221 -25.88 6.83 3.83
C SER A 221 -25.38 7.14 5.27
N GLU A 222 -24.80 6.15 5.96
CA GLU A 222 -24.36 6.30 7.37
C GLU A 222 -22.87 6.06 7.58
N LEU A 223 -22.05 6.25 6.55
CA LEU A 223 -20.61 6.15 6.71
C LEU A 223 -20.09 7.28 7.60
N GLN A 224 -19.79 6.93 8.84
CA GLN A 224 -19.04 7.80 9.72
C GLN A 224 -17.70 8.12 9.06
N SER A 225 -17.49 9.40 8.78
CA SER A 225 -16.17 9.94 8.51
C SER A 225 -15.31 9.72 9.76
N HIS A 226 -14.54 8.65 9.82
CA HIS A 226 -13.41 8.63 10.72
C HIS A 226 -12.36 9.59 10.16
N SER A 227 -12.54 10.87 10.48
CA SER A 227 -11.49 11.85 10.45
C SER A 227 -10.54 11.53 11.61
N GLY A 228 -9.62 10.62 11.39
CA GLY A 228 -8.40 10.48 12.18
C GLY A 228 -7.36 11.36 11.52
N ILE A 229 -7.10 12.49 12.12
CA ILE A 229 -5.98 13.40 11.87
C ILE A 229 -4.67 12.65 12.09
#